data_d29d86a6231e7985d3d64b99a0d77c55
#
_entry.id   d29d86a6231e7985d3d64b99a0d77c55
#
_cell.length_a   1.000
_cell.length_b   1.000
_cell.length_c   1.000
_cell.angle_alpha   90.00
_cell.angle_beta   90.00
_cell.angle_gamma   90.00
#
_symmetry.space_group_name_H-M   'P 1'
#
loop_
_entity.id
_entity.type
_entity.pdbx_description
1 polymer ?
#
loop_
_entity_poly.entity_id
_entity_poly.type
_entity_poly.pdbx_seq_one_letter_code
_entity_poly.pdbx_strand_id
1 'polypeptide(L)'
;MDPLGDHPLCCNKSGDRITRHNRLRNLVFKLADTGLLAPELEKLGILGVTDKTRRRPGDVSIKSWSFRRGLAIDVAVIHPLAASHLGKAEPCESYAQTQKIDRYAAAFVHSDYDFAPVIFETSGALNKEGETVLKQQVASGTQTASETEKFNENKVTK
;
A
#
# COMPACT_ATOMS: atom_id res chain seq x y z
N MET A 1 -12.31 -29.34 -13.08
CA MET A 1 -10.96 -28.74 -13.18
C MET A 1 -11.11 -27.39 -13.84
N ASP A 2 -10.43 -26.38 -13.34
CA ASP A 2 -10.38 -25.05 -13.94
C ASP A 2 -9.32 -25.07 -15.06
N PRO A 3 -9.71 -25.02 -16.34
CA PRO A 3 -8.78 -25.19 -17.45
C PRO A 3 -7.78 -24.03 -17.60
N LEU A 4 -8.06 -22.88 -17.00
CA LEU A 4 -7.21 -21.69 -17.05
C LEU A 4 -6.32 -21.55 -15.81
N GLY A 5 -6.50 -22.39 -14.78
CA GLY A 5 -5.72 -22.33 -13.55
C GLY A 5 -6.07 -21.15 -12.66
N ASP A 6 -7.22 -20.48 -12.87
CA ASP A 6 -7.60 -19.27 -12.12
C ASP A 6 -8.10 -19.57 -10.72
N HIS A 7 -8.58 -20.79 -10.48
CA HIS A 7 -9.13 -21.20 -9.18
C HIS A 7 -8.16 -20.96 -8.01
N PRO A 8 -6.87 -21.32 -8.08
CA PRO A 8 -5.92 -21.03 -7.00
C PRO A 8 -5.74 -19.54 -6.73
N LEU A 9 -5.94 -18.70 -7.75
CA LEU A 9 -5.82 -17.26 -7.65
C LEU A 9 -7.02 -16.60 -6.93
N CYS A 10 -8.19 -17.24 -6.96
CA CYS A 10 -9.44 -16.74 -6.39
C CYS A 10 -9.88 -17.50 -5.12
N CYS A 11 -9.34 -18.70 -4.86
CA CYS A 11 -9.83 -19.60 -3.81
C CYS A 11 -9.74 -18.98 -2.42
N ASN A 12 -10.87 -18.94 -1.71
CA ASN A 12 -10.92 -18.46 -0.33
C ASN A 12 -10.51 -19.52 0.71
N LYS A 13 -10.39 -20.78 0.30
CA LYS A 13 -10.14 -21.92 1.20
C LYS A 13 -8.65 -22.21 1.38
N SER A 14 -7.80 -21.77 0.43
CA SER A 14 -6.35 -21.87 0.58
C SER A 14 -5.79 -20.64 1.30
N GLY A 15 -4.75 -20.80 2.11
CA GLY A 15 -4.03 -19.67 2.73
C GLY A 15 -3.28 -18.78 1.74
N ASP A 16 -3.33 -19.08 0.44
CA ASP A 16 -2.56 -18.41 -0.61
C ASP A 16 -2.91 -16.92 -0.77
N ARG A 17 -4.20 -16.57 -0.57
CA ARG A 17 -4.61 -15.15 -0.60
C ARG A 17 -3.95 -14.35 0.52
N ILE A 18 -3.92 -14.90 1.72
CA ILE A 18 -3.29 -14.25 2.89
C ILE A 18 -1.78 -14.18 2.66
N THR A 19 -1.18 -15.25 2.16
CA THR A 19 0.26 -15.30 1.87
C THR A 19 0.66 -14.26 0.82
N ARG A 20 -0.10 -14.14 -0.28
CA ARG A 20 0.14 -13.12 -1.31
C ARG A 20 -0.03 -11.71 -0.76
N HIS A 21 -1.12 -11.45 -0.04
CA HIS A 21 -1.34 -10.17 0.62
C HIS A 21 -0.16 -9.80 1.53
N ASN A 22 0.24 -10.69 2.43
CA ASN A 22 1.33 -10.45 3.36
C ASN A 22 2.67 -10.20 2.65
N ARG A 23 2.96 -10.92 1.56
CA ARG A 23 4.17 -10.71 0.76
C ARG A 23 4.19 -9.32 0.12
N LEU A 24 3.09 -8.88 -0.47
CA LEU A 24 2.98 -7.56 -1.09
C LEU A 24 2.97 -6.44 -0.05
N ARG A 25 2.26 -6.59 1.07
CA ARG A 25 2.34 -5.68 2.21
C ARG A 25 3.79 -5.51 2.69
N ASN A 26 4.51 -6.61 2.87
CA ASN A 26 5.90 -6.58 3.31
C ASN A 26 6.84 -5.96 2.25
N LEU A 27 6.53 -6.11 0.95
CA LEU A 27 7.25 -5.43 -0.11
C LEU A 27 7.03 -3.91 -0.03
N VAL A 28 5.79 -3.45 0.11
CA VAL A 28 5.46 -2.03 0.29
C VAL A 28 6.15 -1.46 1.52
N PHE A 29 6.12 -2.19 2.63
CA PHE A 29 6.87 -1.82 3.84
C PHE A 29 8.37 -1.67 3.56
N LYS A 30 8.98 -2.66 2.92
CA LYS A 30 10.42 -2.64 2.62
C LYS A 30 10.81 -1.50 1.70
N LEU A 31 9.98 -1.15 0.72
CA LEU A 31 10.22 0.01 -0.14
C LEU A 31 10.24 1.31 0.66
N ALA A 32 9.28 1.50 1.57
CA ALA A 32 9.23 2.66 2.45
C ALA A 32 10.42 2.71 3.42
N ASP A 33 10.82 1.57 3.97
CA ASP A 33 11.97 1.44 4.87
C ASP A 33 13.29 1.76 4.15
N THR A 34 13.46 1.25 2.94
CA THR A 34 14.60 1.59 2.08
C THR A 34 14.62 3.08 1.73
N GLY A 35 13.46 3.71 1.59
CA GLY A 35 13.29 5.16 1.41
C GLY A 35 13.50 5.99 2.69
N LEU A 36 13.89 5.36 3.81
CA LEU A 36 14.06 5.98 5.13
C LEU A 36 12.79 6.69 5.65
N LEU A 37 11.61 6.22 5.25
CA LEU A 37 10.32 6.80 5.62
C LEU A 37 9.79 6.29 6.97
N ALA A 38 10.56 5.45 7.68
CA ALA A 38 10.21 4.86 8.98
C ALA A 38 8.78 4.29 9.01
N PRO A 39 8.47 3.28 8.17
CA PRO A 39 7.15 2.68 8.12
C PRO A 39 6.83 1.84 9.36
N GLU A 40 5.55 1.74 9.69
CA GLU A 40 5.03 0.86 10.72
C GLU A 40 3.98 -0.09 10.13
N LEU A 41 3.97 -1.37 10.57
CA LEU A 41 2.95 -2.33 10.16
C LEU A 41 1.73 -2.27 11.08
N GLU A 42 0.54 -2.34 10.50
CA GLU A 42 -0.75 -2.50 11.20
C GLU A 42 -0.90 -1.56 12.41
N LYS A 43 -0.51 -0.30 12.27
CA LYS A 43 -0.52 0.70 13.33
C LYS A 43 -1.93 0.91 13.88
N LEU A 44 -2.04 0.92 15.21
CA LEU A 44 -3.27 1.31 15.92
C LEU A 44 -3.36 2.83 16.08
N GLY A 45 -4.59 3.34 16.20
CA GLY A 45 -4.82 4.74 16.54
C GLY A 45 -4.63 5.73 15.39
N ILE A 46 -4.51 5.27 14.16
CA ILE A 46 -4.39 6.13 12.97
C ILE A 46 -5.63 7.04 12.78
N LEU A 47 -6.81 6.56 13.15
CA LEU A 47 -8.08 7.33 13.03
C LEU A 47 -8.30 8.34 14.18
N GLY A 48 -7.31 8.51 15.05
CA GLY A 48 -7.38 9.45 16.16
C GLY A 48 -8.02 8.89 17.44
N VAL A 49 -8.03 9.69 18.49
CA VAL A 49 -8.43 9.31 19.85
C VAL A 49 -9.92 8.97 19.97
N THR A 50 -10.73 9.46 19.06
CA THR A 50 -12.18 9.23 19.05
C THR A 50 -12.58 7.87 18.48
N ASP A 51 -11.70 7.20 17.75
CA ASP A 51 -11.97 5.85 17.22
C ASP A 51 -11.81 4.78 18.29
N LYS A 52 -12.95 4.44 18.94
CA LYS A 52 -13.02 3.35 19.92
C LYS A 52 -12.99 1.95 19.30
N THR A 53 -13.00 1.84 17.97
CA THR A 53 -13.19 0.55 17.29
C THR A 53 -11.92 -0.28 17.21
N ARG A 54 -10.75 0.30 17.52
CA ARG A 54 -9.43 -0.34 17.36
C ARG A 54 -9.18 -0.91 15.96
N ARG A 55 -9.84 -0.33 14.94
CA ARG A 55 -9.59 -0.71 13.57
C ARG A 55 -8.16 -0.39 13.16
N ARG A 56 -7.64 -1.20 12.29
CA ARG A 56 -6.34 -1.00 11.63
C ARG A 56 -6.61 -0.74 10.14
N PRO A 57 -6.97 0.49 9.78
CA PRO A 57 -7.42 0.79 8.42
C PRO A 57 -6.31 0.85 7.39
N GLY A 58 -5.05 0.64 7.79
CA GLY A 58 -3.91 0.56 6.91
C GLY A 58 -2.96 -0.58 7.30
N ASP A 59 -2.48 -1.31 6.32
CA ASP A 59 -1.49 -2.37 6.49
C ASP A 59 -0.09 -1.82 6.78
N VAL A 60 0.25 -0.69 6.14
CA VAL A 60 1.51 0.04 6.32
C VAL A 60 1.19 1.50 6.59
N SER A 61 1.85 2.10 7.56
CA SER A 61 1.72 3.53 7.85
C SER A 61 3.08 4.23 7.84
N ILE A 62 3.11 5.45 7.32
CA ILE A 62 4.27 6.33 7.27
C ILE A 62 3.88 7.62 7.98
N LYS A 63 4.56 7.95 9.08
CA LYS A 63 4.17 9.11 9.92
C LYS A 63 4.43 10.45 9.24
N SER A 64 5.49 10.57 8.47
CA SER A 64 5.93 11.81 7.83
C SER A 64 5.96 11.62 6.31
N TRP A 65 4.77 11.54 5.70
CA TRP A 65 4.63 11.37 4.25
C TRP A 65 4.63 12.70 3.50
N SER A 66 3.88 13.66 4.02
CA SER A 66 3.80 15.01 3.48
C SER A 66 3.83 16.03 4.62
N PHE A 67 3.73 17.32 4.31
CA PHE A 67 3.76 18.37 5.33
C PHE A 67 2.67 18.15 6.38
N ARG A 68 3.08 17.78 7.60
CA ARG A 68 2.22 17.51 8.78
C ARG A 68 1.22 16.37 8.63
N ARG A 69 1.35 15.52 7.61
CA ARG A 69 0.45 14.38 7.43
C ARG A 69 1.21 13.09 7.23
N GLY A 70 0.72 12.04 7.83
CA GLY A 70 1.14 10.69 7.56
C GLY A 70 0.37 10.07 6.38
N LEU A 71 0.73 8.86 6.00
CA LEU A 71 0.01 8.05 5.01
C LEU A 71 -0.31 6.69 5.61
N ALA A 72 -1.56 6.28 5.50
CA ALA A 72 -2.03 4.93 5.78
C ALA A 72 -2.27 4.20 4.45
N ILE A 73 -1.48 3.18 4.19
CA ILE A 73 -1.53 2.37 2.98
C ILE A 73 -2.29 1.08 3.27
N ASP A 74 -3.34 0.80 2.51
CA ASP A 74 -4.09 -0.45 2.60
C ASP A 74 -3.85 -1.28 1.33
N VAL A 75 -3.21 -2.42 1.49
CA VAL A 75 -2.80 -3.30 0.38
C VAL A 75 -3.88 -4.32 0.10
N ALA A 76 -4.19 -4.54 -1.17
CA ALA A 76 -5.04 -5.65 -1.57
C ALA A 76 -4.54 -6.31 -2.87
N VAL A 77 -4.95 -7.57 -3.06
CA VAL A 77 -4.70 -8.33 -4.28
C VAL A 77 -6.02 -8.81 -4.84
N ILE A 78 -6.28 -8.48 -6.07
CA ILE A 78 -7.46 -8.93 -6.80
C ILE A 78 -7.08 -9.81 -7.99
N HIS A 79 -8.00 -10.67 -8.40
CA HIS A 79 -7.89 -11.40 -9.66
C HIS A 79 -8.87 -10.79 -10.66
N PRO A 80 -8.41 -10.25 -11.81
CA PRO A 80 -9.27 -9.50 -12.73
C PRO A 80 -10.37 -10.36 -13.36
N LEU A 81 -10.14 -11.66 -13.51
CA LEU A 81 -11.12 -12.62 -14.04
C LEU A 81 -12.04 -13.21 -12.97
N ALA A 82 -11.93 -12.81 -11.71
CA ALA A 82 -12.91 -13.21 -10.70
C ALA A 82 -14.30 -12.68 -11.04
N ALA A 83 -15.35 -13.45 -10.73
CA ALA A 83 -16.73 -13.09 -11.07
C ALA A 83 -17.14 -11.68 -10.61
N SER A 84 -16.58 -11.20 -9.48
CA SER A 84 -16.82 -9.83 -8.95
C SER A 84 -16.16 -8.72 -9.77
N HIS A 85 -15.23 -9.06 -10.66
CA HIS A 85 -14.44 -8.11 -11.45
C HIS A 85 -14.65 -8.27 -12.95
N LEU A 86 -15.26 -9.38 -13.36
CA LEU A 86 -15.50 -9.69 -14.78
C LEU A 86 -16.29 -8.57 -15.45
N GLY A 87 -15.82 -8.13 -16.61
CA GLY A 87 -16.44 -7.06 -17.39
C GLY A 87 -16.11 -5.64 -16.93
N LYS A 88 -15.31 -5.45 -15.89
CA LYS A 88 -14.80 -4.12 -15.50
C LYS A 88 -13.60 -3.76 -16.35
N ALA A 89 -13.58 -2.55 -16.91
CA ALA A 89 -12.47 -2.06 -17.73
C ALA A 89 -11.19 -1.85 -16.90
N GLU A 90 -11.34 -1.34 -15.67
CA GLU A 90 -10.25 -1.09 -14.73
C GLU A 90 -10.57 -1.73 -13.37
N PRO A 91 -10.34 -3.06 -13.20
CA PRO A 91 -10.72 -3.78 -11.98
C PRO A 91 -10.06 -3.22 -10.71
N CYS A 92 -8.78 -2.86 -10.76
CA CYS A 92 -8.05 -2.28 -9.63
C CYS A 92 -8.64 -0.94 -9.18
N GLU A 93 -8.93 -0.03 -10.11
CA GLU A 93 -9.53 1.27 -9.80
C GLU A 93 -10.93 1.10 -9.21
N SER A 94 -11.76 0.25 -9.82
CA SER A 94 -13.09 -0.06 -9.32
C SER A 94 -13.05 -0.64 -7.91
N TYR A 95 -12.10 -1.52 -7.62
CA TYR A 95 -11.94 -2.11 -6.30
C TYR A 95 -11.43 -1.07 -5.29
N ALA A 96 -10.43 -0.26 -5.66
CA ALA A 96 -9.91 0.82 -4.84
C ALA A 96 -11.03 1.76 -4.43
N GLN A 97 -11.85 2.22 -5.37
CA GLN A 97 -12.96 3.11 -5.09
C GLN A 97 -14.01 2.44 -4.19
N THR A 98 -14.62 1.33 -4.64
CA THR A 98 -15.81 0.77 -3.99
C THR A 98 -15.53 0.00 -2.70
N GLN A 99 -14.37 -0.66 -2.60
CA GLN A 99 -14.05 -1.52 -1.46
C GLN A 99 -13.12 -0.86 -0.44
N LYS A 100 -12.45 0.22 -0.82
CA LYS A 100 -11.49 0.91 0.06
C LYS A 100 -11.89 2.36 0.31
N ILE A 101 -11.91 3.23 -0.69
CA ILE A 101 -12.19 4.66 -0.51
C ILE A 101 -13.58 4.88 0.07
N ASP A 102 -14.63 4.35 -0.56
CA ASP A 102 -16.02 4.51 -0.10
C ASP A 102 -16.26 4.02 1.35
N ARG A 103 -15.46 3.04 1.80
CA ARG A 103 -15.57 2.46 3.15
C ARG A 103 -14.78 3.20 4.21
N TYR A 104 -13.63 3.76 3.86
CA TYR A 104 -12.67 4.25 4.84
C TYR A 104 -12.42 5.75 4.78
N ALA A 105 -12.62 6.43 3.64
CA ALA A 105 -12.28 7.85 3.48
C ALA A 105 -12.93 8.74 4.55
N ALA A 106 -14.19 8.51 4.89
CA ALA A 106 -14.89 9.27 5.92
C ALA A 106 -14.24 9.16 7.31
N ALA A 107 -13.61 8.02 7.62
CA ALA A 107 -12.92 7.82 8.89
C ALA A 107 -11.60 8.60 8.98
N PHE A 108 -11.01 8.97 7.84
CA PHE A 108 -9.76 9.71 7.77
C PHE A 108 -9.94 11.24 7.75
N VAL A 109 -11.17 11.76 7.65
CA VAL A 109 -11.43 13.20 7.59
C VAL A 109 -10.83 13.98 8.77
N HIS A 110 -10.81 13.37 9.97
CA HIS A 110 -10.26 13.96 11.19
C HIS A 110 -8.97 13.29 11.64
N SER A 111 -8.34 12.48 10.79
CA SER A 111 -7.06 11.83 11.05
C SER A 111 -5.89 12.72 10.63
N ASP A 112 -4.76 12.57 11.29
CA ASP A 112 -3.48 13.14 10.85
C ASP A 112 -2.85 12.35 9.69
N TYR A 113 -3.54 11.33 9.19
CA TYR A 113 -3.11 10.49 8.08
C TYR A 113 -4.03 10.66 6.87
N ASP A 114 -3.43 10.66 5.69
CA ASP A 114 -4.13 10.41 4.43
C ASP A 114 -4.28 8.90 4.24
N PHE A 115 -5.24 8.49 3.42
CA PHE A 115 -5.51 7.08 3.13
C PHE A 115 -5.28 6.79 1.66
N ALA A 116 -4.46 5.79 1.36
CA ALA A 116 -4.17 5.36 0.00
C ALA A 116 -4.33 3.85 -0.16
N PRO A 117 -5.27 3.37 -0.99
CA PRO A 117 -5.34 1.98 -1.39
C PRO A 117 -4.28 1.64 -2.43
N VAL A 118 -3.53 0.56 -2.19
CA VAL A 118 -2.56 -0.01 -3.13
C VAL A 118 -3.05 -1.38 -3.56
N ILE A 119 -3.67 -1.43 -4.74
CA ILE A 119 -4.38 -2.61 -5.23
C ILE A 119 -3.60 -3.24 -6.37
N PHE A 120 -3.12 -4.46 -6.14
CA PHE A 120 -2.44 -5.27 -7.14
C PHE A 120 -3.40 -6.23 -7.83
N GLU A 121 -3.23 -6.44 -9.11
CA GLU A 121 -3.81 -7.56 -9.82
C GLU A 121 -2.87 -8.76 -9.85
N THR A 122 -3.42 -9.95 -9.89
CA THR A 122 -2.65 -11.18 -10.12
C THR A 122 -1.95 -11.21 -11.48
N SER A 123 -2.39 -10.39 -12.43
CA SER A 123 -1.78 -10.14 -13.75
C SER A 123 -0.59 -9.17 -13.69
N GLY A 124 -0.38 -8.48 -12.56
CA GLY A 124 0.71 -7.52 -12.37
C GLY A 124 0.29 -6.05 -12.52
N ALA A 125 -0.97 -5.76 -12.86
CA ALA A 125 -1.45 -4.37 -12.90
C ALA A 125 -1.59 -3.79 -11.47
N LEU A 126 -1.59 -2.47 -11.38
CA LEU A 126 -1.67 -1.70 -10.15
C LEU A 126 -2.62 -0.51 -10.37
N ASN A 127 -3.37 -0.11 -9.34
CA ASN A 127 -4.17 1.10 -9.42
C ASN A 127 -3.28 2.36 -9.46
N LYS A 128 -3.79 3.44 -10.07
CA LYS A 128 -3.04 4.69 -10.32
C LYS A 128 -2.49 5.34 -9.04
N GLU A 129 -3.31 5.37 -7.99
CA GLU A 129 -2.88 5.92 -6.69
C GLU A 129 -1.78 5.06 -6.06
N GLY A 130 -1.92 3.73 -6.11
CA GLY A 130 -0.90 2.79 -5.65
C GLY A 130 0.42 2.95 -6.41
N GLU A 131 0.36 3.10 -7.73
CA GLU A 131 1.54 3.37 -8.55
C GLU A 131 2.25 4.67 -8.13
N THR A 132 1.48 5.73 -7.88
CA THR A 132 2.01 7.02 -7.42
C THR A 132 2.70 6.89 -6.07
N VAL A 133 2.08 6.23 -5.10
CA VAL A 133 2.64 5.98 -3.77
C VAL A 133 3.96 5.21 -3.85
N LEU A 134 3.99 4.12 -4.63
CA LEU A 134 5.20 3.31 -4.75
C LEU A 134 6.34 4.06 -5.44
N LYS A 135 6.05 4.86 -6.48
CA LYS A 135 7.04 5.72 -7.14
C LYS A 135 7.64 6.75 -6.18
N GLN A 136 6.83 7.36 -5.33
CA GLN A 136 7.29 8.33 -4.33
C GLN A 136 8.17 7.66 -3.26
N GLN A 137 7.84 6.46 -2.80
CA GLN A 137 8.70 5.70 -1.88
C GLN A 137 10.09 5.44 -2.47
N VAL A 138 10.15 5.02 -3.74
CA VAL A 138 11.42 4.77 -4.44
C VAL A 138 12.21 6.06 -4.63
N ALA A 139 11.56 7.16 -5.01
CA ALA A 139 12.22 8.45 -5.21
C ALA A 139 12.86 8.99 -3.92
N SER A 140 12.20 8.82 -2.78
CA SER A 140 12.76 9.19 -1.46
C SER A 140 14.05 8.44 -1.16
N GLY A 141 14.12 7.14 -1.43
CA GLY A 141 15.33 6.35 -1.25
C GLY A 141 16.49 6.78 -2.16
N THR A 142 16.20 7.17 -3.39
CA THR A 142 17.24 7.62 -4.34
C THR A 142 17.84 8.96 -3.92
N GLN A 143 17.04 9.90 -3.43
CA GLN A 143 17.54 11.19 -2.95
C GLN A 143 18.47 11.02 -1.75
N THR A 144 18.11 10.20 -0.79
CA THR A 144 18.90 9.94 0.42
C THR A 144 20.24 9.26 0.09
N ALA A 145 20.26 8.32 -0.85
CA ALA A 145 21.49 7.67 -1.29
C ALA A 145 22.48 8.69 -1.91
N SER A 146 21.99 9.59 -2.79
CA SER A 146 22.79 10.63 -3.41
C SER A 146 23.37 11.64 -2.41
N GLU A 147 22.60 12.00 -1.38
CA GLU A 147 23.07 12.91 -0.31
C GLU A 147 24.16 12.25 0.54
N THR A 148 24.02 10.96 0.85
CA THR A 148 25.00 10.20 1.62
C THR A 148 26.33 10.05 0.85
N GLU A 149 26.29 9.80 -0.46
CA GLU A 149 27.48 9.74 -1.30
C GLU A 149 28.22 11.07 -1.31
N LYS A 150 27.53 12.18 -1.56
CA LYS A 150 28.12 13.54 -1.53
C LYS A 150 28.74 13.90 -0.17
N PHE A 151 28.11 13.48 0.93
CA PHE A 151 28.64 13.73 2.27
C PHE A 151 29.93 12.94 2.52
N ASN A 152 30.02 11.72 2.03
CA ASN A 152 31.23 10.87 2.16
C ASN A 152 32.37 11.37 1.28
N GLU A 153 32.11 11.80 0.06
CA GLU A 153 33.14 12.40 -0.84
C GLU A 153 33.73 13.66 -0.21
N ASN A 154 32.94 14.52 0.42
CA ASN A 154 33.42 15.74 1.09
C ASN A 154 34.25 15.46 2.36
N LYS A 155 34.17 14.25 2.94
CA LYS A 155 35.00 13.85 4.10
C LYS A 155 36.36 13.29 3.69
N VAL A 156 36.49 12.76 2.49
CA VAL A 156 37.76 12.15 2.01
C VAL A 156 38.71 13.22 1.46
N THR A 157 38.21 14.42 1.17
CA THR A 157 38.99 15.54 0.58
C THR A 157 39.49 16.55 1.63
N LYS A 158 39.46 16.23 2.89
CA LYS A 158 40.11 17.00 3.99
C LYS A 158 41.13 16.12 4.69
#